data_b3b9e02257fff4cf869906112f7f7343
#
_entry.id   b3b9e02257fff4cf869906112f7f7343
#
_cell.length_a   1.000
_cell.length_b   1.000
_cell.length_c   1.000
_cell.angle_alpha   90.00
_cell.angle_beta   90.00
_cell.angle_gamma   90.00
#
_symmetry.space_group_name_H-M   'P 1'
#
loop_
_entity.id
_entity.type
_entity.pdbx_description
1 polymer ?
#
loop_
_entity_poly.entity_id
_entity_poly.type
_entity_poly.pdbx_seq_one_letter_code
_entity_poly.pdbx_strand_id
1 'polypeptide(L)'
;MSILSDKQIKKLVVEKDMISPFEEKMVSDGISHGLGSYGFDTRAGTEFKVFTNINSSIADPKNFSEDNFITVKGDSVLIPPNSFALASSVEYFKMPRNVTGLVTAKSTYARTGLGTPSSVLEAGWEGNLVLEFANHTNLPIRLYGNSGAAQILFFSGEECETSYADRQGKYQGQVGITLAKSK
;
A
#
# COMPACT_ATOMS: atom_id res chain seq x y z
N MET A 1 21.44 -8.00 -8.45
CA MET A 1 20.26 -7.45 -7.75
C MET A 1 20.74 -6.40 -6.76
N SER A 2 20.18 -5.18 -6.78
CA SER A 2 20.53 -4.11 -5.85
C SER A 2 19.28 -3.37 -5.40
N ILE A 3 19.34 -2.84 -4.17
CA ILE A 3 18.33 -1.89 -3.69
C ILE A 3 18.51 -0.56 -4.45
N LEU A 4 17.40 0.09 -4.82
CA LEU A 4 17.44 1.35 -5.56
C LEU A 4 17.62 2.54 -4.62
N SER A 5 18.61 3.38 -4.94
CA SER A 5 18.80 4.68 -4.30
C SER A 5 17.79 5.72 -4.82
N ASP A 6 17.69 6.84 -4.12
CA ASP A 6 16.88 8.00 -4.51
C ASP A 6 17.10 8.43 -5.97
N LYS A 7 18.37 8.50 -6.43
CA LYS A 7 18.72 8.83 -7.82
C LYS A 7 18.15 7.84 -8.82
N GLN A 8 18.22 6.55 -8.51
CA GLN A 8 17.71 5.50 -9.39
C GLN A 8 16.19 5.50 -9.43
N ILE A 9 15.53 5.72 -8.28
CA ILE A 9 14.07 5.86 -8.20
C ILE A 9 13.61 7.06 -9.03
N LYS A 10 14.22 8.25 -8.85
CA LYS A 10 13.92 9.45 -9.66
C LYS A 10 14.06 9.19 -11.15
N LYS A 11 15.13 8.50 -11.55
CA LYS A 11 15.35 8.13 -12.96
C LYS A 11 14.20 7.28 -13.50
N LEU A 12 13.78 6.26 -12.77
CA LEU A 12 12.69 5.39 -13.19
C LEU A 12 11.32 6.09 -13.20
N VAL A 13 11.10 7.05 -12.30
CA VAL A 13 9.89 7.90 -12.33
C VAL A 13 9.86 8.72 -13.63
N VAL A 14 10.97 9.37 -14.01
CA VAL A 14 11.03 10.19 -15.23
C VAL A 14 10.94 9.34 -16.50
N GLU A 15 11.63 8.20 -16.55
CA GLU A 15 11.73 7.38 -17.77
C GLU A 15 10.56 6.40 -17.95
N LYS A 16 9.93 5.95 -16.86
CA LYS A 16 8.94 4.88 -16.86
C LYS A 16 7.64 5.24 -16.16
N ASP A 17 7.51 6.45 -15.62
CA ASP A 17 6.34 6.87 -14.81
C ASP A 17 6.05 5.88 -13.66
N MET A 18 7.14 5.38 -13.02
CA MET A 18 7.07 4.29 -12.05
C MET A 18 6.18 4.62 -10.84
N ILE A 19 6.11 5.89 -10.44
CA ILE A 19 5.29 6.38 -9.31
C ILE A 19 4.61 7.69 -9.72
N SER A 20 3.28 7.77 -9.61
CA SER A 20 2.51 8.97 -9.94
C SER A 20 1.32 9.17 -8.99
N PRO A 21 1.11 10.36 -8.38
CA PRO A 21 2.03 11.50 -8.40
C PRO A 21 3.31 11.19 -7.63
N PHE A 22 4.43 11.71 -8.12
CA PHE A 22 5.72 11.58 -7.45
C PHE A 22 5.99 12.80 -6.58
N GLU A 23 6.28 12.57 -5.32
CA GLU A 23 6.64 13.60 -4.36
C GLU A 23 8.09 13.41 -3.89
N GLU A 24 8.87 14.48 -3.93
CA GLU A 24 10.12 14.53 -3.16
C GLU A 24 9.76 14.57 -1.68
N LYS A 25 10.70 14.22 -0.82
CA LYS A 25 10.47 14.09 0.62
C LYS A 25 9.73 15.30 1.19
N MET A 26 8.54 15.06 1.74
CA MET A 26 7.74 16.05 2.45
C MET A 26 7.42 15.55 3.87
N VAL A 27 7.21 16.50 4.78
CA VAL A 27 6.69 16.24 6.14
C VAL A 27 5.38 17.01 6.27
N SER A 28 4.29 16.30 6.51
CA SER A 28 2.99 16.89 6.82
C SER A 28 2.59 16.48 8.24
N ASP A 29 2.40 17.43 9.11
CA ASP A 29 1.99 17.24 10.52
C ASP A 29 2.85 16.17 11.25
N GLY A 30 4.17 16.20 11.05
CA GLY A 30 5.11 15.30 11.71
C GLY A 30 5.24 13.90 11.08
N ILE A 31 4.47 13.58 10.02
CA ILE A 31 4.57 12.31 9.30
C ILE A 31 5.14 12.54 7.90
N SER A 32 6.30 11.96 7.62
CA SER A 32 6.96 12.08 6.33
C SER A 32 6.29 11.21 5.26
N HIS A 33 6.33 11.67 4.00
CA HIS A 33 5.98 10.90 2.83
C HIS A 33 6.92 11.24 1.66
N GLY A 34 6.85 10.49 0.58
CA GLY A 34 7.64 10.71 -0.62
C GLY A 34 8.99 10.00 -0.59
N LEU A 35 9.94 10.52 -1.37
CA LEU A 35 11.22 9.87 -1.63
C LEU A 35 12.15 9.87 -0.41
N GLY A 36 12.64 8.69 -0.03
CA GLY A 36 13.72 8.48 0.94
C GLY A 36 15.05 8.23 0.26
N SER A 37 16.11 8.01 1.04
CA SER A 37 17.45 7.69 0.50
C SER A 37 17.46 6.35 -0.26
N TYR A 38 16.72 5.36 0.24
CA TYR A 38 16.49 4.05 -0.37
C TYR A 38 15.01 3.67 -0.15
N GLY A 39 14.16 4.00 -1.11
CA GLY A 39 12.74 3.69 -1.03
C GLY A 39 11.85 4.91 -1.10
N PHE A 40 10.56 4.69 -0.88
CA PHE A 40 9.50 5.68 -0.99
C PHE A 40 8.45 5.45 0.10
N ASP A 41 8.08 6.51 0.81
CA ASP A 41 6.99 6.48 1.78
C ASP A 41 5.68 6.81 1.07
N THR A 42 4.84 5.79 0.82
CA THR A 42 3.54 5.97 0.14
C THR A 42 2.48 6.47 1.10
N ARG A 43 1.55 7.28 0.57
CA ARG A 43 0.44 7.86 1.34
C ARG A 43 -0.79 6.97 1.30
N ALA A 44 -1.54 6.91 2.40
CA ALA A 44 -2.91 6.39 2.36
C ALA A 44 -3.86 7.43 1.75
N GLY A 45 -4.82 7.00 0.94
CA GLY A 45 -5.92 7.84 0.47
C GLY A 45 -6.88 8.25 1.58
N THR A 46 -7.94 8.96 1.24
CA THR A 46 -8.96 9.48 2.18
C THR A 46 -10.22 8.64 2.24
N GLU A 47 -10.27 7.54 1.52
CA GLU A 47 -11.29 6.51 1.65
C GLU A 47 -10.70 5.29 2.36
N PHE A 48 -11.44 4.79 3.35
CA PHE A 48 -11.05 3.66 4.18
C PHE A 48 -12.17 2.65 4.25
N LYS A 49 -11.83 1.37 4.27
CA LYS A 49 -12.75 0.29 4.58
C LYS A 49 -12.36 -0.31 5.93
N VAL A 50 -13.16 -0.06 6.96
CA VAL A 50 -12.93 -0.57 8.32
C VAL A 50 -13.65 -1.90 8.47
N PHE A 51 -12.93 -2.94 8.88
CA PHE A 51 -13.50 -4.27 9.07
C PHE A 51 -14.53 -4.29 10.20
N THR A 52 -15.63 -5.00 9.97
CA THR A 52 -16.67 -5.29 10.95
C THR A 52 -17.04 -6.78 10.89
N ASN A 53 -17.36 -7.36 12.03
CA ASN A 53 -17.77 -8.76 12.14
C ASN A 53 -19.32 -8.94 12.26
N ILE A 54 -20.08 -7.90 11.93
CA ILE A 54 -21.53 -7.90 12.14
C ILE A 54 -22.23 -8.84 11.14
N ASN A 55 -21.74 -8.90 9.91
CA ASN A 55 -22.44 -9.55 8.79
C ASN A 55 -21.85 -10.90 8.38
N SER A 56 -20.80 -11.36 9.05
CA SER A 56 -20.14 -12.64 8.70
C SER A 56 -19.54 -13.31 9.93
N SER A 57 -19.64 -14.63 9.97
CA SER A 57 -19.07 -15.46 11.03
C SER A 57 -17.65 -15.95 10.69
N ILE A 58 -17.23 -15.84 9.42
CA ILE A 58 -15.94 -16.33 8.91
C ILE A 58 -15.39 -15.34 7.91
N ALA A 59 -14.09 -15.04 8.04
CA ALA A 59 -13.33 -14.32 7.02
C ALA A 59 -12.73 -15.33 6.03
N ASP A 60 -13.41 -15.59 4.91
CA ASP A 60 -12.97 -16.54 3.89
C ASP A 60 -12.43 -15.76 2.68
N PRO A 61 -11.12 -15.89 2.32
CA PRO A 61 -10.55 -15.18 1.19
C PRO A 61 -11.12 -15.61 -0.17
N LYS A 62 -11.82 -16.75 -0.25
CA LYS A 62 -12.51 -17.21 -1.45
C LYS A 62 -13.94 -16.68 -1.57
N ASN A 63 -14.51 -16.20 -0.46
CA ASN A 63 -15.88 -15.68 -0.39
C ASN A 63 -15.95 -14.51 0.59
N PHE A 64 -15.10 -13.50 0.37
CA PHE A 64 -15.01 -12.34 1.25
C PHE A 64 -15.99 -11.27 0.81
N SER A 65 -17.00 -10.99 1.65
CA SER A 65 -18.06 -10.03 1.35
C SER A 65 -17.62 -8.59 1.65
N GLU A 66 -18.08 -7.66 0.81
CA GLU A 66 -17.96 -6.22 1.06
C GLU A 66 -18.75 -5.79 2.32
N ASP A 67 -19.79 -6.52 2.69
CA ASP A 67 -20.59 -6.28 3.91
C ASP A 67 -19.77 -6.43 5.20
N ASN A 68 -18.58 -7.01 5.12
CA ASN A 68 -17.64 -7.07 6.25
C ASN A 68 -16.90 -5.75 6.48
N PHE A 69 -17.20 -4.70 5.72
CA PHE A 69 -16.57 -3.41 5.85
C PHE A 69 -17.57 -2.27 5.98
N ILE A 70 -17.17 -1.28 6.76
CA ILE A 70 -17.80 0.04 6.79
C ILE A 70 -16.88 0.99 6.03
N THR A 71 -17.41 1.67 5.01
CA THR A 71 -16.65 2.68 4.26
C THR A 71 -16.71 4.01 5.00
N VAL A 72 -15.53 4.56 5.29
CA VAL A 72 -15.35 5.87 5.92
C VAL A 72 -14.56 6.76 4.96
N LYS A 73 -15.04 7.99 4.72
CA LYS A 73 -14.34 9.02 3.93
C LYS A 73 -14.00 10.20 4.84
N GLY A 74 -12.76 10.66 4.77
CA GLY A 74 -12.30 11.80 5.56
C GLY A 74 -10.78 11.83 5.71
N ASP A 75 -10.28 12.86 6.42
CA ASP A 75 -8.84 13.08 6.60
C ASP A 75 -8.18 12.07 7.55
N SER A 76 -8.97 11.30 8.26
CA SER A 76 -8.48 10.22 9.12
C SER A 76 -9.58 9.22 9.44
N VAL A 77 -9.18 8.03 9.87
CA VAL A 77 -10.06 6.97 10.38
C VAL A 77 -9.56 6.46 11.72
N LEU A 78 -10.48 5.99 12.58
CA LEU A 78 -10.16 5.23 13.77
C LEU A 78 -10.32 3.74 13.49
N ILE A 79 -9.23 3.00 13.63
CA ILE A 79 -9.24 1.55 13.50
C ILE A 79 -9.52 0.96 14.89
N PRO A 80 -10.62 0.22 15.07
CA PRO A 80 -10.99 -0.34 16.37
C PRO A 80 -9.92 -1.28 16.93
N PRO A 81 -9.90 -1.53 18.25
CA PRO A 81 -9.03 -2.52 18.86
C PRO A 81 -9.16 -3.89 18.22
N ASN A 82 -8.02 -4.56 18.00
CA ASN A 82 -7.97 -5.92 17.43
C ASN A 82 -8.73 -6.08 16.11
N SER A 83 -8.83 -5.01 15.32
CA SER A 83 -9.47 -4.96 14.02
C SER A 83 -8.47 -4.46 12.96
N PHE A 84 -8.93 -4.35 11.73
CA PHE A 84 -8.10 -3.83 10.64
C PHE A 84 -8.90 -2.91 9.71
N ALA A 85 -8.18 -2.15 8.91
CA ALA A 85 -8.75 -1.33 7.86
C ALA A 85 -7.94 -1.47 6.57
N LEU A 86 -8.58 -1.20 5.45
CA LEU A 86 -7.96 -1.10 4.14
C LEU A 86 -7.99 0.36 3.68
N ALA A 87 -6.93 0.79 3.01
CA ALA A 87 -6.87 2.03 2.26
C ALA A 87 -6.15 1.79 0.93
N SER A 88 -6.46 2.58 -0.10
CA SER A 88 -5.62 2.60 -1.29
C SER A 88 -4.46 3.58 -1.10
N SER A 89 -3.34 3.34 -1.77
CA SER A 89 -2.32 4.38 -1.91
C SER A 89 -2.87 5.57 -2.71
N VAL A 90 -2.38 6.77 -2.40
CA VAL A 90 -2.57 7.96 -3.26
C VAL A 90 -1.81 7.76 -4.56
N GLU A 91 -0.61 7.21 -4.46
CA GLU A 91 0.25 6.95 -5.60
C GLU A 91 -0.23 5.75 -6.42
N TYR A 92 -0.19 5.90 -7.74
CA TYR A 92 -0.30 4.82 -8.71
C TYR A 92 1.11 4.37 -9.08
N PHE A 93 1.34 3.08 -9.09
CA PHE A 93 2.64 2.47 -9.38
C PHE A 93 2.60 1.76 -10.74
N LYS A 94 3.69 1.88 -11.51
CA LYS A 94 3.94 1.11 -12.75
C LYS A 94 5.29 0.44 -12.64
N MET A 95 5.31 -0.82 -12.24
CA MET A 95 6.54 -1.54 -11.97
C MET A 95 7.22 -1.98 -13.26
N PRO A 96 8.48 -1.56 -13.51
CA PRO A 96 9.26 -2.10 -14.63
C PRO A 96 9.47 -3.62 -14.51
N ARG A 97 9.72 -4.31 -15.63
CA ARG A 97 9.93 -5.77 -15.66
C ARG A 97 11.18 -6.26 -14.92
N ASN A 98 12.08 -5.35 -14.58
CA ASN A 98 13.32 -5.62 -13.85
C ASN A 98 13.33 -5.03 -12.43
N VAL A 99 12.17 -4.57 -11.93
CA VAL A 99 12.05 -3.96 -10.60
C VAL A 99 10.92 -4.64 -9.83
N THR A 100 11.19 -4.94 -8.57
CA THR A 100 10.19 -5.36 -7.59
C THR A 100 10.21 -4.44 -6.38
N GLY A 101 9.06 -4.25 -5.73
CA GLY A 101 8.95 -3.46 -4.51
C GLY A 101 8.55 -4.31 -3.32
N LEU A 102 9.16 -4.07 -2.16
CA LEU A 102 8.76 -4.64 -0.88
C LEU A 102 8.10 -3.55 -0.04
N VAL A 103 6.83 -3.73 0.24
CA VAL A 103 6.05 -2.84 1.12
C VAL A 103 6.27 -3.27 2.57
N THR A 104 6.52 -2.30 3.44
CA THR A 104 6.71 -2.52 4.87
C THR A 104 5.95 -1.47 5.67
N ALA A 105 5.77 -1.75 6.97
CA ALA A 105 5.15 -0.80 7.88
C ALA A 105 5.97 0.50 8.01
N LYS A 106 5.29 1.63 8.04
CA LYS A 106 5.93 2.89 8.43
C LYS A 106 6.20 2.91 9.93
N SER A 107 7.45 3.21 10.31
CA SER A 107 7.92 3.12 11.70
C SER A 107 7.10 3.99 12.67
N THR A 108 6.58 5.14 12.22
CA THR A 108 5.72 6.02 13.02
C THR A 108 4.48 5.28 13.51
N TYR A 109 3.78 4.58 12.61
CA TYR A 109 2.59 3.80 12.94
C TYR A 109 2.94 2.49 13.67
N ALA A 110 4.00 1.81 13.26
CA ALA A 110 4.42 0.57 13.94
C ALA A 110 4.67 0.78 15.44
N ARG A 111 5.20 1.94 15.83
CA ARG A 111 5.42 2.31 17.24
C ARG A 111 4.14 2.56 18.03
N THR A 112 3.02 2.77 17.37
CA THR A 112 1.70 2.86 18.03
C THR A 112 0.96 1.53 18.06
N GLY A 113 1.56 0.45 17.54
CA GLY A 113 0.95 -0.87 17.46
C GLY A 113 0.10 -1.10 16.21
N LEU A 114 0.19 -0.20 15.21
CA LEU A 114 -0.43 -0.40 13.91
C LEU A 114 0.53 -1.18 13.01
N GLY A 115 0.16 -2.41 12.68
CA GLY A 115 0.88 -3.25 11.74
C GLY A 115 0.42 -3.04 10.30
N THR A 116 1.36 -3.13 9.36
CA THR A 116 1.07 -3.25 7.93
C THR A 116 1.78 -4.53 7.47
N PRO A 117 1.05 -5.58 7.05
CA PRO A 117 1.66 -6.79 6.52
C PRO A 117 2.59 -6.46 5.35
N SER A 118 3.71 -7.17 5.27
CA SER A 118 4.60 -7.02 4.12
C SER A 118 3.92 -7.56 2.86
N SER A 119 4.01 -6.80 1.78
CA SER A 119 3.44 -7.11 0.47
C SER A 119 4.46 -6.83 -0.62
N VAL A 120 4.27 -7.42 -1.79
CA VAL A 120 5.21 -7.29 -2.91
C VAL A 120 4.53 -6.61 -4.09
N LEU A 121 5.16 -5.56 -4.62
CA LEU A 121 4.85 -5.02 -5.93
C LEU A 121 5.67 -5.82 -6.95
N GLU A 122 5.01 -6.74 -7.64
CA GLU A 122 5.69 -7.61 -8.60
C GLU A 122 6.10 -6.85 -9.87
N ALA A 123 7.14 -7.35 -10.53
CA ALA A 123 7.60 -6.82 -11.81
C ALA A 123 6.47 -6.84 -12.85
N GLY A 124 6.23 -5.71 -13.52
CA GLY A 124 5.16 -5.54 -14.51
C GLY A 124 3.77 -5.30 -13.93
N TRP A 125 3.61 -5.26 -12.59
CA TRP A 125 2.35 -4.86 -11.98
C TRP A 125 2.16 -3.35 -12.07
N GLU A 126 0.88 -2.92 -12.23
CA GLU A 126 0.51 -1.52 -12.10
C GLU A 126 -0.82 -1.38 -11.35
N GLY A 127 -1.00 -0.25 -10.66
CA GLY A 127 -2.22 0.05 -9.90
C GLY A 127 -1.98 0.94 -8.69
N ASN A 128 -3.09 1.28 -8.00
CA ASN A 128 -3.00 1.76 -6.63
C ASN A 128 -2.77 0.56 -5.72
N LEU A 129 -1.83 0.70 -4.78
CA LEU A 129 -1.56 -0.33 -3.79
C LEU A 129 -2.69 -0.34 -2.74
N VAL A 130 -3.27 -1.49 -2.46
CA VAL A 130 -4.14 -1.64 -1.28
C VAL A 130 -3.26 -1.92 -0.08
N LEU A 131 -3.38 -1.06 0.93
CA LEU A 131 -2.66 -1.11 2.18
C LEU A 131 -3.57 -1.69 3.26
N GLU A 132 -3.11 -2.71 3.94
CA GLU A 132 -3.79 -3.34 5.07
C GLU A 132 -3.19 -2.82 6.38
N PHE A 133 -4.03 -2.33 7.28
CA PHE A 133 -3.62 -1.79 8.58
C PHE A 133 -4.28 -2.56 9.70
N ALA A 134 -3.51 -3.37 10.43
CA ALA A 134 -3.99 -4.16 11.56
C ALA A 134 -3.66 -3.47 12.90
N ASN A 135 -4.68 -3.21 13.70
CA ASN A 135 -4.52 -2.68 15.05
C ASN A 135 -4.30 -3.83 16.05
N HIS A 136 -3.06 -3.97 16.54
CA HIS A 136 -2.67 -5.01 17.50
C HIS A 136 -2.82 -4.58 18.96
N THR A 137 -3.48 -3.46 19.22
CA THR A 137 -3.66 -2.92 20.57
C THR A 137 -5.11 -3.02 21.05
N ASN A 138 -5.34 -2.74 22.32
CA ASN A 138 -6.66 -2.63 22.91
C ASN A 138 -7.24 -1.19 22.90
N LEU A 139 -6.58 -0.25 22.20
CA LEU A 139 -7.05 1.11 21.98
C LEU A 139 -7.33 1.36 20.50
N PRO A 140 -8.30 2.22 20.15
CA PRO A 140 -8.44 2.69 18.76
C PRO A 140 -7.18 3.40 18.29
N ILE A 141 -6.69 3.11 17.08
CA ILE A 141 -5.56 3.80 16.46
C ILE A 141 -6.06 4.70 15.34
N ARG A 142 -5.57 5.94 15.29
CA ARG A 142 -5.87 6.87 14.21
C ARG A 142 -4.89 6.70 13.05
N LEU A 143 -5.43 6.46 11.86
CA LEU A 143 -4.71 6.49 10.59
C LEU A 143 -5.10 7.74 9.82
N TYR A 144 -4.12 8.51 9.34
CA TYR A 144 -4.35 9.74 8.58
C TYR A 144 -4.30 9.48 7.07
N GLY A 145 -5.25 10.06 6.36
CA GLY A 145 -5.26 10.15 4.90
C GLY A 145 -4.27 11.21 4.40
N ASN A 146 -3.87 11.11 3.15
CA ASN A 146 -2.88 11.97 2.48
C ASN A 146 -1.54 12.09 3.22
N SER A 147 -1.25 11.17 4.13
CA SER A 147 -0.06 11.10 4.97
C SER A 147 0.69 9.80 4.72
N GLY A 148 2.02 9.81 4.92
CA GLY A 148 2.85 8.62 4.72
C GLY A 148 2.41 7.48 5.63
N ALA A 149 2.02 6.35 5.04
CA ALA A 149 1.37 5.25 5.75
C ALA A 149 2.17 3.94 5.68
N ALA A 150 2.92 3.73 4.61
CA ALA A 150 3.79 2.56 4.44
C ALA A 150 5.08 2.96 3.73
N GLN A 151 6.12 2.16 3.88
CA GLN A 151 7.41 2.34 3.20
C GLN A 151 7.58 1.26 2.13
N ILE A 152 8.10 1.64 0.98
CA ILE A 152 8.39 0.72 -0.11
C ILE A 152 9.89 0.77 -0.40
N LEU A 153 10.55 -0.39 -0.37
CA LEU A 153 11.91 -0.58 -0.83
C LEU A 153 11.87 -1.18 -2.23
N PHE A 154 12.60 -0.60 -3.18
CA PHE A 154 12.66 -1.11 -4.54
C PHE A 154 13.99 -1.83 -4.80
N PHE A 155 13.89 -2.94 -5.53
CA PHE A 155 15.03 -3.78 -5.89
C PHE A 155 15.07 -3.97 -7.40
N SER A 156 16.22 -3.76 -8.01
CA SER A 156 16.45 -4.07 -9.43
C SER A 156 17.13 -5.41 -9.61
N GLY A 157 16.77 -6.09 -10.67
CA GLY A 157 17.36 -7.35 -11.11
C GLY A 157 17.46 -7.39 -12.64
N GLU A 158 17.63 -8.58 -13.18
CA GLU A 158 17.42 -8.85 -14.60
C GLU A 158 15.93 -8.75 -14.93
N GLU A 159 15.61 -8.53 -16.22
CA GLU A 159 14.20 -8.57 -16.64
C GLU A 159 13.63 -9.97 -16.43
N CYS A 160 12.43 -10.02 -15.85
CA CYS A 160 11.74 -11.29 -15.68
C CYS A 160 11.23 -11.80 -17.03
N GLU A 161 11.31 -13.11 -17.24
CA GLU A 161 10.74 -13.77 -18.44
C GLU A 161 9.22 -13.58 -18.48
N THR A 162 8.56 -13.78 -17.34
CA THR A 162 7.10 -13.66 -17.22
C THR A 162 6.75 -12.68 -16.10
N SER A 163 6.16 -11.54 -16.45
CA SER A 163 5.74 -10.50 -15.52
C SER A 163 4.36 -10.77 -14.92
N TYR A 164 3.95 -9.95 -13.94
CA TYR A 164 2.60 -10.00 -13.36
C TYR A 164 1.52 -9.72 -14.42
N ALA A 165 1.77 -8.79 -15.34
CA ALA A 165 0.86 -8.50 -16.45
C ALA A 165 0.72 -9.69 -17.41
N ASP A 166 1.85 -10.34 -17.76
CA ASP A 166 1.84 -11.51 -18.66
C ASP A 166 1.02 -12.68 -18.09
N ARG A 167 1.05 -12.85 -16.77
CA ARG A 167 0.25 -13.86 -16.05
C ARG A 167 -1.21 -13.47 -15.86
N GLN A 168 -1.62 -12.30 -16.33
CA GLN A 168 -2.97 -11.75 -16.10
C GLN A 168 -3.32 -11.73 -14.60
N GLY A 169 -2.39 -11.27 -13.78
CA GLY A 169 -2.54 -11.25 -12.33
C GLY A 169 -3.81 -10.51 -11.91
N LYS A 170 -4.55 -11.07 -10.96
CA LYS A 170 -5.92 -10.66 -10.60
C LYS A 170 -6.06 -9.22 -10.07
N TYR A 171 -4.96 -8.59 -9.69
CA TYR A 171 -4.93 -7.21 -9.21
C TYR A 171 -4.25 -6.25 -10.18
N GLN A 172 -4.02 -6.67 -11.44
CA GLN A 172 -3.45 -5.80 -12.46
C GLN A 172 -4.40 -4.63 -12.76
N GLY A 173 -3.85 -3.41 -12.79
CA GLY A 173 -4.60 -2.20 -13.09
C GLY A 173 -5.64 -1.80 -12.03
N GLN A 174 -5.51 -2.28 -10.79
CA GLN A 174 -6.48 -1.95 -9.75
C GLN A 174 -6.46 -0.45 -9.42
N VAL A 175 -7.65 0.12 -9.19
CA VAL A 175 -7.85 1.50 -8.79
C VAL A 175 -8.67 1.54 -7.51
N GLY A 176 -8.24 2.38 -6.56
CA GLY A 176 -8.88 2.46 -5.25
C GLY A 176 -8.73 1.19 -4.41
N ILE A 177 -9.64 0.96 -3.47
CA ILE A 177 -9.60 -0.19 -2.56
C ILE A 177 -10.26 -1.40 -3.23
N THR A 178 -9.46 -2.38 -3.59
CA THR A 178 -9.92 -3.66 -4.11
C THR A 178 -9.89 -4.71 -3.00
N LEU A 179 -11.00 -5.41 -2.78
CA LEU A 179 -11.08 -6.51 -1.82
C LEU A 179 -10.45 -7.80 -2.35
N ALA A 180 -10.30 -8.80 -1.47
CA ALA A 180 -9.83 -10.13 -1.88
C ALA A 180 -10.73 -10.68 -3.00
N LYS A 181 -10.11 -11.01 -4.14
CA LYS A 181 -10.80 -11.61 -5.29
C LYS A 181 -10.61 -13.12 -5.26
N SER A 182 -11.68 -13.88 -5.46
CA SER A 182 -11.60 -15.33 -5.64
C SER A 182 -11.08 -15.72 -7.04
N LYS A 183 -11.37 -14.91 -8.01
CA LYS A 183 -10.78 -14.84 -9.37
C LYS A 183 -11.23 -13.58 -10.08
#